data_948d86410358c2ec9748254a89ea1254
#
_entry.id   948d86410358c2ec9748254a89ea1254
#
_cell.length_a   1.000
_cell.length_b   1.000
_cell.length_c   1.000
_cell.angle_alpha   90.00
_cell.angle_beta   90.00
_cell.angle_gamma   90.00
#
_symmetry.space_group_name_H-M   'P 1'
#
loop_
_entity.id
_entity.type
_entity.pdbx_description
1 polymer ?
#
loop_
_entity_poly.entity_id
_entity_poly.type
_entity_poly.pdbx_seq_one_letter_code
_entity_poly.pdbx_strand_id
1 'polypeptide(L)'
;MMSYVDSILEPGEHIRYRTTVSSTVYFPALQLAVFAFGFHIVGANHRDTEEFFWFLTIVSAIAAIGAFIPAWFRRLTTEIAVTDRRIILKRGFIRRSTIEMNMQKVESIDVDQTLAGRLFNYGNVTIRGTGSSFATLRLIDSPLKLRTSVTAAR
;
A
#
# COMPACT_ATOMS: atom_id res chain seq x y z
N MET A 1 -16.09 11.65 0.03
CA MET A 1 -16.25 10.49 0.93
C MET A 1 -15.50 10.83 2.21
N MET A 2 -16.17 10.94 3.35
CA MET A 2 -15.49 11.22 4.62
C MET A 2 -14.53 10.05 4.93
N SER A 3 -13.28 10.35 5.25
CA SER A 3 -12.31 9.36 5.68
C SER A 3 -12.75 8.77 7.01
N TYR A 4 -12.49 7.48 7.22
CA TYR A 4 -12.79 6.85 8.52
C TYR A 4 -12.06 7.55 9.66
N VAL A 5 -10.82 7.98 9.43
CA VAL A 5 -10.04 8.69 10.43
C VAL A 5 -10.75 9.96 10.88
N ASP A 6 -11.34 10.73 9.94
CA ASP A 6 -12.04 11.97 10.27
C ASP A 6 -13.29 11.71 11.14
N SER A 7 -13.90 10.52 11.07
CA SER A 7 -15.08 10.17 11.84
C SER A 7 -14.80 9.74 13.29
N ILE A 8 -13.54 9.45 13.63
CA ILE A 8 -13.13 8.93 14.95
C ILE A 8 -12.19 9.88 15.71
N LEU A 9 -11.92 11.07 15.15
CA LEU A 9 -11.11 12.07 15.83
C LEU A 9 -11.81 12.55 17.11
N GLU A 10 -11.04 12.65 18.18
CA GLU A 10 -11.50 13.27 19.42
C GLU A 10 -11.57 14.80 19.31
N PRO A 11 -12.41 15.46 20.11
CA PRO A 11 -12.43 16.93 20.14
C PRO A 11 -11.04 17.50 20.46
N GLY A 12 -10.54 18.38 19.56
CA GLY A 12 -9.22 18.97 19.67
C GLY A 12 -8.05 18.08 19.26
N GLU A 13 -8.31 16.89 18.67
CA GLU A 13 -7.29 16.05 18.08
C GLU A 13 -7.00 16.48 16.64
N HIS A 14 -5.73 16.69 16.29
CA HIS A 14 -5.31 17.16 14.97
C HIS A 14 -4.47 16.12 14.23
N ILE A 15 -4.80 15.89 12.96
CA ILE A 15 -4.01 15.02 12.09
C ILE A 15 -2.74 15.76 11.68
N ARG A 16 -1.59 15.22 12.03
CA ARG A 16 -0.27 15.72 11.62
C ARG A 16 0.19 15.16 10.29
N TYR A 17 -0.11 13.91 10.04
CA TYR A 17 0.29 13.25 8.79
C TYR A 17 -0.69 12.14 8.42
N ARG A 18 -0.94 12.00 7.12
CA ARG A 18 -1.78 10.92 6.57
C ARG A 18 -1.06 10.27 5.41
N THR A 19 -1.10 8.95 5.35
CA THR A 19 -0.54 8.17 4.26
C THR A 19 -1.36 6.89 4.01
N THR A 20 -1.04 6.22 2.93
CA THR A 20 -1.68 4.96 2.51
C THR A 20 -0.66 4.03 1.86
N VAL A 21 -1.13 2.93 1.29
CA VAL A 21 -0.30 2.02 0.49
C VAL A 21 0.17 2.73 -0.78
N SER A 22 1.45 2.60 -1.11
CA SER A 22 2.05 3.19 -2.32
C SER A 22 1.42 2.65 -3.60
N SER A 23 1.43 3.46 -4.66
CA SER A 23 1.00 3.04 -6.00
C SER A 23 1.85 1.92 -6.60
N THR A 24 3.03 1.66 -6.06
CA THR A 24 3.89 0.54 -6.47
C THR A 24 3.24 -0.83 -6.25
N VAL A 25 2.17 -0.90 -5.45
CA VAL A 25 1.34 -2.11 -5.31
C VAL A 25 0.76 -2.60 -6.64
N TYR A 26 0.67 -1.73 -7.66
CA TYR A 26 0.18 -2.07 -9.00
C TYR A 26 1.28 -2.62 -9.93
N PHE A 27 2.56 -2.60 -9.55
CA PHE A 27 3.65 -3.06 -10.42
C PHE A 27 3.46 -4.48 -10.96
N PRO A 28 3.04 -5.48 -10.18
CA PRO A 28 2.81 -6.82 -10.71
C PRO A 28 1.71 -6.84 -11.79
N ALA A 29 0.62 -6.09 -11.60
CA ALA A 29 -0.45 -5.99 -12.57
C ALA A 29 0.01 -5.27 -13.85
N LEU A 30 0.77 -4.19 -13.72
CA LEU A 30 1.35 -3.45 -14.84
C LEU A 30 2.31 -4.33 -15.66
N GLN A 31 3.17 -5.10 -14.98
CA GLN A 31 4.09 -6.01 -15.64
C GLN A 31 3.36 -7.07 -16.47
N LEU A 32 2.30 -7.67 -15.92
CA LEU A 32 1.47 -8.64 -16.63
C LEU A 32 0.72 -8.00 -17.81
N ALA A 33 0.26 -6.76 -17.69
CA ALA A 33 -0.36 -6.02 -18.79
C ALA A 33 0.65 -5.73 -19.91
N VAL A 34 1.90 -5.39 -19.58
CA VAL A 34 2.97 -5.21 -20.56
C VAL A 34 3.28 -6.52 -21.30
N PHE A 35 3.31 -7.65 -20.61
CA PHE A 35 3.47 -8.96 -21.26
C PHE A 35 2.29 -9.29 -22.16
N ALA A 36 1.05 -9.06 -21.73
CA ALA A 36 -0.12 -9.27 -22.56
C ALA A 36 -0.05 -8.45 -23.86
N PHE A 37 0.35 -7.19 -23.76
CA PHE A 37 0.54 -6.31 -24.90
C PHE A 37 1.68 -6.78 -25.84
N GLY A 38 2.79 -7.23 -25.27
CA GLY A 38 3.90 -7.81 -26.04
C GLY A 38 3.49 -9.07 -26.82
N PHE A 39 2.80 -10.00 -26.18
CA PHE A 39 2.29 -11.22 -26.83
C PHE A 39 1.28 -10.89 -27.94
N HIS A 40 0.42 -9.91 -27.73
CA HIS A 40 -0.52 -9.43 -28.74
C HIS A 40 0.22 -8.92 -29.99
N ILE A 41 1.27 -8.09 -29.84
CA ILE A 41 2.06 -7.58 -30.96
C ILE A 41 2.75 -8.72 -31.71
N VAL A 42 3.36 -9.66 -31.00
CA VAL A 42 4.05 -10.81 -31.60
C VAL A 42 3.08 -11.67 -32.40
N GLY A 43 1.91 -12.01 -31.80
CA GLY A 43 0.87 -12.79 -32.49
C GLY A 43 0.37 -12.12 -33.76
N ALA A 44 0.17 -10.81 -33.75
CA ALA A 44 -0.28 -10.07 -34.93
C ALA A 44 0.73 -10.08 -36.11
N ASN A 45 2.02 -10.32 -35.84
CA ASN A 45 3.09 -10.37 -36.84
C ASN A 45 3.46 -11.79 -37.30
N HIS A 46 2.99 -12.84 -36.61
CA HIS A 46 3.36 -14.25 -36.87
C HIS A 46 2.11 -15.12 -37.06
N ARG A 47 1.60 -15.19 -38.28
CA ARG A 47 0.34 -15.91 -38.62
C ARG A 47 0.38 -17.41 -38.28
N ASP A 48 1.53 -18.04 -38.41
CA ASP A 48 1.66 -19.50 -38.18
C ASP A 48 1.54 -19.88 -36.69
N THR A 49 1.74 -18.92 -35.78
CA THR A 49 1.69 -19.11 -34.32
C THR A 49 0.69 -18.17 -33.63
N GLU A 50 -0.17 -17.55 -34.39
CA GLU A 50 -1.12 -16.53 -33.92
C GLU A 50 -1.98 -17.04 -32.75
N GLU A 51 -2.54 -18.22 -32.86
CA GLU A 51 -3.42 -18.79 -31.83
C GLU A 51 -2.72 -18.96 -30.48
N PHE A 52 -1.46 -19.40 -30.49
CA PHE A 52 -0.67 -19.56 -29.29
C PHE A 52 -0.42 -18.23 -28.59
N PHE A 53 -0.04 -17.18 -29.33
CA PHE A 53 0.17 -15.85 -28.77
C PHE A 53 -1.12 -15.19 -28.29
N TRP A 54 -2.25 -15.42 -28.98
CA TRP A 54 -3.56 -15.01 -28.49
C TRP A 54 -3.92 -15.64 -27.15
N PHE A 55 -3.66 -16.93 -27.00
CA PHE A 55 -3.86 -17.62 -25.73
C PHE A 55 -3.00 -16.99 -24.61
N LEU A 56 -1.71 -16.74 -24.85
CA LEU A 56 -0.83 -16.08 -23.87
C LEU A 56 -1.29 -14.65 -23.54
N THR A 57 -1.77 -13.92 -24.52
CA THR A 57 -2.35 -12.58 -24.33
C THR A 57 -3.54 -12.62 -23.39
N ILE A 58 -4.49 -13.50 -23.63
CA ILE A 58 -5.71 -13.64 -22.81
C ILE A 58 -5.34 -14.05 -21.38
N VAL A 59 -4.50 -15.06 -21.21
CA VAL A 59 -4.06 -15.53 -19.89
C VAL A 59 -3.37 -14.41 -19.09
N SER A 60 -2.44 -13.69 -19.74
CA SER A 60 -1.73 -12.58 -19.11
C SER A 60 -2.66 -11.41 -18.77
N ALA A 61 -3.65 -11.11 -19.61
CA ALA A 61 -4.63 -10.07 -19.36
C ALA A 61 -5.54 -10.43 -18.17
N ILE A 62 -6.01 -11.66 -18.08
CA ILE A 62 -6.80 -12.15 -16.94
C ILE A 62 -5.96 -12.08 -15.65
N ALA A 63 -4.70 -12.53 -15.71
CA ALA A 63 -3.80 -12.46 -14.56
C ALA A 63 -3.52 -11.01 -14.12
N ALA A 64 -3.38 -10.07 -15.08
CA ALA A 64 -3.22 -8.65 -14.79
C ALA A 64 -4.43 -8.07 -14.04
N ILE A 65 -5.65 -8.39 -14.49
CA ILE A 65 -6.89 -7.99 -13.82
C ILE A 65 -6.96 -8.61 -12.41
N GLY A 66 -6.64 -9.91 -12.30
CA GLY A 66 -6.61 -10.62 -11.02
C GLY A 66 -5.61 -10.05 -10.02
N ALA A 67 -4.48 -9.52 -10.48
CA ALA A 67 -3.50 -8.84 -9.65
C ALA A 67 -3.91 -7.38 -9.32
N PHE A 68 -4.56 -6.69 -10.26
CA PHE A 68 -4.97 -5.29 -10.10
C PHE A 68 -6.08 -5.11 -9.06
N ILE A 69 -7.14 -5.94 -9.12
CA ILE A 69 -8.31 -5.80 -8.25
C ILE A 69 -7.94 -5.81 -6.77
N PRO A 70 -7.24 -6.83 -6.22
CA PRO A 70 -6.88 -6.85 -4.80
C PRO A 70 -5.90 -5.72 -4.42
N ALA A 71 -5.00 -5.33 -5.32
CA ALA A 71 -4.10 -4.19 -5.11
C ALA A 71 -4.88 -2.88 -4.98
N TRP A 72 -5.86 -2.67 -5.83
CA TRP A 72 -6.75 -1.50 -5.82
C TRP A 72 -7.57 -1.44 -4.53
N PHE A 73 -8.22 -2.54 -4.16
CA PHE A 73 -8.96 -2.61 -2.89
C PHE A 73 -8.05 -2.36 -1.69
N ARG A 74 -6.86 -2.98 -1.65
CA ARG A 74 -5.90 -2.77 -0.57
C ARG A 74 -5.51 -1.31 -0.42
N ARG A 75 -5.26 -0.60 -1.51
CA ARG A 75 -4.90 0.83 -1.48
C ARG A 75 -6.08 1.70 -1.02
N LEU A 76 -7.29 1.46 -1.51
CA LEU A 76 -8.48 2.23 -1.15
C LEU A 76 -8.92 2.02 0.31
N THR A 77 -8.64 0.85 0.87
CA THR A 77 -9.16 0.47 2.18
C THR A 77 -8.14 0.60 3.31
N THR A 78 -6.89 0.97 2.99
CA THR A 78 -5.86 1.19 3.99
C THR A 78 -5.67 2.69 4.21
N GLU A 79 -5.90 3.13 5.42
CA GLU A 79 -5.63 4.49 5.88
C GLU A 79 -4.70 4.45 7.09
N ILE A 80 -3.71 5.33 7.08
CA ILE A 80 -2.76 5.51 8.17
C ILE A 80 -2.74 6.98 8.51
N ALA A 81 -3.03 7.31 9.75
CA ALA A 81 -2.97 8.66 10.24
C ALA A 81 -2.13 8.75 11.51
N VAL A 82 -1.32 9.78 11.59
CA VAL A 82 -0.58 10.19 12.77
C VAL A 82 -1.25 11.45 13.29
N THR A 83 -1.75 11.39 14.50
CA THR A 83 -2.30 12.55 15.19
C THR A 83 -1.32 13.06 16.25
N ASP A 84 -1.67 14.08 16.96
CA ASP A 84 -0.94 14.59 18.13
C ASP A 84 -1.06 13.68 19.36
N ARG A 85 -1.99 12.68 19.35
CA ARG A 85 -2.25 11.79 20.51
C ARG A 85 -1.97 10.32 20.22
N ARG A 86 -2.25 9.84 19.00
CA ARG A 86 -2.20 8.42 18.64
C ARG A 86 -1.85 8.19 17.17
N ILE A 87 -1.44 6.97 16.86
CA ILE A 87 -1.34 6.46 15.50
C ILE A 87 -2.59 5.63 15.23
N ILE A 88 -3.29 5.94 14.15
CA ILE A 88 -4.50 5.24 13.73
C ILE A 88 -4.18 4.50 12.45
N LEU A 89 -4.35 3.19 12.47
CA LEU A 89 -4.15 2.31 11.34
C LEU A 89 -5.44 1.59 11.03
N LYS A 90 -6.03 1.84 9.88
CA LYS A 90 -7.21 1.13 9.38
C LYS A 90 -6.84 0.30 8.17
N ARG A 91 -7.28 -0.95 8.15
CA ARG A 91 -7.13 -1.88 7.02
C ARG A 91 -8.44 -2.62 6.74
N GLY A 92 -8.65 -2.91 5.46
CA GLY A 92 -9.69 -3.83 4.98
C GLY A 92 -11.05 -3.19 4.75
N PHE A 93 -11.75 -3.74 3.75
CA PHE A 93 -13.10 -3.31 3.35
C PHE A 93 -14.18 -4.20 3.99
N ILE A 94 -14.08 -5.51 3.79
CA ILE A 94 -15.04 -6.49 4.31
C ILE A 94 -14.76 -6.77 5.79
N ARG A 95 -13.53 -7.16 6.11
CA ARG A 95 -13.06 -7.34 7.48
C ARG A 95 -12.22 -6.12 7.87
N ARG A 96 -12.85 -5.20 8.58
CA ARG A 96 -12.15 -4.01 9.09
C ARG A 96 -11.28 -4.39 10.28
N SER A 97 -10.01 -4.03 10.20
CA SER A 97 -9.08 -4.10 11.32
C SER A 97 -8.58 -2.69 11.59
N THR A 98 -8.81 -2.19 12.77
CA THR A 98 -8.31 -0.90 13.23
C THR A 98 -7.34 -1.15 14.39
N ILE A 99 -6.16 -0.57 14.30
CA ILE A 99 -5.16 -0.57 15.35
C ILE A 99 -4.94 0.89 15.73
N GLU A 100 -5.15 1.20 16.98
CA GLU A 100 -4.87 2.50 17.55
C GLU A 100 -3.75 2.34 18.58
N MET A 101 -2.73 3.16 18.47
CA MET A 101 -1.59 3.14 19.39
C MET A 101 -1.34 4.54 19.90
N ASN A 102 -1.48 4.71 21.21
CA ASN A 102 -1.17 5.98 21.85
C ASN A 102 0.30 6.36 21.61
N MET A 103 0.56 7.63 21.31
CA MET A 103 1.89 8.13 20.99
C MET A 103 2.91 7.87 22.12
N GLN A 104 2.48 7.94 23.36
CA GLN A 104 3.32 7.65 24.54
C GLN A 104 3.75 6.16 24.65
N LYS A 105 3.01 5.26 23.98
CA LYS A 105 3.32 3.82 23.97
C LYS A 105 4.22 3.41 22.79
N VAL A 106 4.56 4.32 21.89
CA VAL A 106 5.46 4.04 20.77
C VAL A 106 6.90 4.04 21.26
N GLU A 107 7.57 2.91 21.17
CA GLU A 107 8.98 2.75 21.55
C GLU A 107 9.92 3.01 20.38
N SER A 108 9.68 2.36 19.24
CA SER A 108 10.52 2.51 18.06
C SER A 108 9.71 2.44 16.77
N ILE A 109 10.27 3.05 15.72
CA ILE A 109 9.76 3.00 14.36
C ILE A 109 10.91 2.62 13.44
N ASP A 110 10.80 1.43 12.88
CA ASP A 110 11.77 0.90 11.93
C ASP A 110 11.24 1.11 10.51
N VAL A 111 12.07 1.65 9.64
CA VAL A 111 11.77 1.84 8.21
C VAL A 111 12.73 1.02 7.39
N ASP A 112 12.18 0.12 6.58
CA ASP A 112 12.94 -0.70 5.65
C ASP A 112 12.58 -0.32 4.20
N GLN A 113 13.59 0.12 3.46
CA GLN A 113 13.48 0.52 2.07
C GLN A 113 14.56 -0.16 1.23
N THR A 114 14.13 -0.89 0.21
CA THR A 114 15.02 -1.38 -0.85
C THR A 114 15.53 -0.21 -1.71
N LEU A 115 16.48 -0.47 -2.62
CA LEU A 115 16.94 0.55 -3.58
C LEU A 115 15.77 1.08 -4.43
N ALA A 116 14.92 0.19 -4.93
CA ALA A 116 13.69 0.58 -5.63
C ALA A 116 12.72 1.35 -4.70
N GLY A 117 12.63 0.97 -3.42
CA GLY A 117 11.85 1.69 -2.41
C GLY A 117 12.32 3.13 -2.20
N ARG A 118 13.62 3.39 -2.27
CA ARG A 118 14.17 4.75 -2.20
C ARG A 118 13.86 5.55 -3.45
N LEU A 119 13.99 4.94 -4.64
CA LEU A 119 13.74 5.61 -5.92
C LEU A 119 12.25 5.99 -6.07
N PHE A 120 11.35 5.09 -5.70
CA PHE A 120 9.90 5.28 -5.82
C PHE A 120 9.24 5.74 -4.51
N ASN A 121 10.03 6.08 -3.50
CA ASN A 121 9.60 6.62 -2.20
C ASN A 121 8.55 5.73 -1.49
N TYR A 122 8.76 4.41 -1.47
CA TYR A 122 7.95 3.48 -0.70
C TYR A 122 8.81 2.58 0.20
N GLY A 123 8.18 1.96 1.19
CA GLY A 123 8.88 1.04 2.09
C GLY A 123 7.96 0.34 3.08
N ASN A 124 8.56 -0.49 3.89
CA ASN A 124 7.90 -1.13 5.01
C ASN A 124 8.18 -0.34 6.28
N VAL A 125 7.17 -0.19 7.12
CA VAL A 125 7.28 0.50 8.40
C VAL A 125 6.82 -0.45 9.49
N THR A 126 7.65 -0.65 10.50
CA THR A 126 7.30 -1.43 11.69
C THR A 126 7.27 -0.49 12.88
N ILE A 127 6.11 -0.37 13.51
CA ILE A 127 5.91 0.44 14.71
C ILE A 127 5.86 -0.53 15.87
N ARG A 128 6.73 -0.33 16.85
CA ARG A 128 6.78 -1.12 18.09
C ARG A 128 6.30 -0.26 19.25
N GLY A 129 5.39 -0.83 20.03
CA GLY A 129 4.89 -0.22 21.26
C GLY A 129 5.35 -0.95 22.50
N THR A 130 5.13 -0.34 23.65
CA THR A 130 5.40 -0.94 24.95
C THR A 130 4.66 -2.26 25.11
N GLY A 131 5.38 -3.28 25.55
CA GLY A 131 4.89 -4.65 25.61
C GLY A 131 5.05 -5.38 24.26
N SER A 132 4.19 -6.32 23.94
CA SER A 132 4.27 -7.14 22.72
C SER A 132 3.51 -6.56 21.53
N SER A 133 3.02 -5.32 21.61
CA SER A 133 2.24 -4.71 20.54
C SER A 133 3.15 -4.17 19.42
N PHE A 134 2.95 -4.66 18.20
CA PHE A 134 3.61 -4.11 17.02
C PHE A 134 2.68 -4.10 15.81
N ALA A 135 2.89 -3.15 14.92
CA ALA A 135 2.18 -3.04 13.66
C ALA A 135 3.19 -2.96 12.50
N THR A 136 3.16 -3.94 11.61
CA THR A 136 3.95 -3.91 10.37
C THR A 136 3.09 -3.46 9.20
N LEU A 137 3.53 -2.44 8.53
CA LEU A 137 2.92 -1.78 7.39
C LEU A 137 3.79 -2.03 6.16
N ARG A 138 3.24 -2.67 5.13
CA ARG A 138 4.00 -3.00 3.90
C ARG A 138 3.64 -2.07 2.76
N LEU A 139 4.65 -1.69 1.98
CA LEU A 139 4.51 -0.85 0.78
C LEU A 139 3.83 0.50 1.07
N ILE A 140 4.24 1.17 2.14
CA ILE A 140 3.70 2.46 2.53
C ILE A 140 4.34 3.56 1.69
N ASP A 141 3.51 4.52 1.28
CA ASP A 141 3.98 5.71 0.62
C ASP A 141 4.70 6.65 1.61
N SER A 142 5.82 7.23 1.17
CA SER A 142 6.61 8.19 1.93
C SER A 142 6.92 7.75 3.38
N PRO A 143 7.55 6.57 3.60
CA PRO A 143 7.72 5.97 4.92
C PRO A 143 8.60 6.78 5.85
N LEU A 144 9.58 7.53 5.31
CA LEU A 144 10.43 8.42 6.10
C LEU A 144 9.65 9.61 6.65
N LYS A 145 8.70 10.15 5.87
CA LYS A 145 7.81 11.22 6.36
C LYS A 145 6.91 10.72 7.49
N LEU A 146 6.39 9.48 7.36
CA LEU A 146 5.63 8.85 8.43
C LEU A 146 6.46 8.75 9.71
N ARG A 147 7.70 8.23 9.63
CA ARG A 147 8.63 8.15 10.76
C ARG A 147 8.86 9.52 11.39
N THR A 148 9.20 10.53 10.58
CA THR A 148 9.47 11.89 11.07
C THR A 148 8.24 12.47 11.77
N SER A 149 7.05 12.29 11.22
CA SER A 149 5.80 12.79 11.79
C SER A 149 5.48 12.15 13.15
N VAL A 150 5.76 10.87 13.33
CA VAL A 150 5.58 10.20 14.62
C VAL A 150 6.64 10.68 15.62
N THR A 151 7.90 10.80 15.19
CA THR A 151 8.98 11.29 16.08
C THR A 151 8.74 12.74 16.53
N ALA A 152 8.18 13.58 15.66
CA ALA A 152 7.85 14.98 15.97
C ALA A 152 6.58 15.14 16.83
N ALA A 153 5.73 14.11 16.89
CA ALA A 153 4.50 14.11 17.69
C ALA A 153 4.70 13.51 19.11
N ARG A 154 5.85 12.89 19.35
CA ARG A 154 6.27 12.30 20.63
C ARG A 154 6.87 13.35 21.57
#